data_8694b3e551c7341381cfb61863620c45
#
_entry.id   8694b3e551c7341381cfb61863620c45
#
_cell.length_a   1.000
_cell.length_b   1.000
_cell.length_c   1.000
_cell.angle_alpha   90.00
_cell.angle_beta   90.00
_cell.angle_gamma   90.00
#
_symmetry.space_group_name_H-M   'P 1'
#
loop_
_entity.id
_entity.type
_entity.pdbx_description
1 polymer ?
#
loop_
_entity_poly.entity_id
_entity_poly.type
_entity_poly.pdbx_seq_one_letter_code
_entity_poly.pdbx_strand_id
1 'polypeptide(L)'
;MFGLTLRNIRGRKLRYALTTFAVVLGVAFMSTSFVLTDKLRSSFDELSVDIIGDVDFNVRASIQDGERFNRLPVPEELLEVVTDDIPGVDAVSGQIMAWNVIPIVTDDEGNPKATSTRGAPQFGMNYFTDSGPLQEFFIYEGRPPEWTGDIGDSSVVGEFIVDKKTAEDFDFEIGEVYKVSGPIGNRLFTLTGIANWRSPTENKNFGATLAAFEERTSHIFLDYEGTYDYLNVAVSPGSDHGKVAASIQNRLDLFAEDFLAAMSALPEEQKAALDFLGNIQLEVVDKDTLIEEQRDDFNSFLNVLSGVLLAFAIIAVIVSAFIINNTFSIVLGQRVRELALLRALGATTRQVFRSVILEAVIIGVIATGVGLGVGYLLALGLRELLESVGFGALPGVLPMKPRTIIVAACVSIGATVLSSILPARRT
;
A
#
# COMPACT_ATOMS: atom_id res chain seq x y z
N MET A 1 44.62 -12.93 23.56
CA MET A 1 43.29 -12.62 24.10
C MET A 1 42.17 -13.23 23.28
N PHE A 2 42.14 -13.13 21.95
CA PHE A 2 41.07 -13.71 21.07
C PHE A 2 40.87 -15.22 21.34
N GLY A 3 41.94 -16.03 21.45
CA GLY A 3 41.81 -17.46 21.71
C GLY A 3 41.24 -17.83 23.08
N LEU A 4 41.47 -17.00 24.09
CA LEU A 4 40.87 -17.16 25.42
C LEU A 4 39.35 -16.85 25.38
N THR A 5 38.95 -15.82 24.65
CA THR A 5 37.54 -15.43 24.49
C THR A 5 36.74 -16.53 23.78
N LEU A 6 37.29 -17.10 22.71
CA LEU A 6 36.63 -18.19 21.96
C LEU A 6 36.49 -19.48 22.80
N ARG A 7 37.51 -19.81 23.61
CA ARG A 7 37.48 -20.97 24.49
C ARG A 7 36.46 -20.80 25.62
N ASN A 8 36.27 -19.57 26.10
CA ASN A 8 35.30 -19.23 27.12
C ASN A 8 33.85 -19.36 26.63
N ILE A 9 33.57 -18.90 25.37
CA ILE A 9 32.26 -19.04 24.72
C ILE A 9 31.90 -20.53 24.60
N ARG A 10 32.88 -21.39 24.19
CA ARG A 10 32.67 -22.83 24.06
C ARG A 10 32.37 -23.54 25.40
N GLY A 11 32.88 -23.04 26.54
CA GLY A 11 32.65 -23.65 27.84
C GLY A 11 31.25 -23.43 28.45
N ARG A 12 30.48 -22.42 27.95
CA ARG A 12 29.16 -22.02 28.52
C ARG A 12 28.12 -21.79 27.45
N LYS A 13 28.04 -22.70 26.47
CA LYS A 13 27.25 -22.58 25.23
C LYS A 13 25.78 -22.17 25.45
N LEU A 14 25.09 -22.72 26.44
CA LEU A 14 23.67 -22.49 26.67
C LEU A 14 23.35 -21.03 27.05
N ARG A 15 24.21 -20.41 27.91
CA ARG A 15 23.97 -19.03 28.34
C ARG A 15 24.24 -18.02 27.23
N TYR A 16 25.36 -18.21 26.51
CA TYR A 16 25.67 -17.35 25.38
C TYR A 16 24.64 -17.54 24.24
N ALA A 17 24.16 -18.77 24.04
CA ALA A 17 23.07 -19.03 23.09
C ALA A 17 21.79 -18.26 23.45
N LEU A 18 21.36 -18.29 24.71
CA LEU A 18 20.17 -17.53 25.15
C LEU A 18 20.36 -16.02 25.01
N THR A 19 21.54 -15.51 25.37
CA THR A 19 21.85 -14.09 25.20
C THR A 19 21.87 -13.67 23.73
N THR A 20 22.55 -14.47 22.89
CA THR A 20 22.60 -14.24 21.44
C THR A 20 21.20 -14.33 20.82
N PHE A 21 20.40 -15.31 21.25
CA PHE A 21 19.02 -15.49 20.76
C PHE A 21 18.14 -14.27 21.03
N ALA A 22 18.23 -13.68 22.21
CA ALA A 22 17.47 -12.47 22.53
C ALA A 22 17.84 -11.30 21.59
N VAL A 23 19.15 -11.11 21.30
CA VAL A 23 19.59 -10.08 20.35
C VAL A 23 19.17 -10.42 18.93
N VAL A 24 19.29 -11.68 18.53
CA VAL A 24 18.85 -12.18 17.22
C VAL A 24 17.39 -11.86 16.98
N LEU A 25 16.51 -12.08 17.97
CA LEU A 25 15.09 -11.74 17.83
C LEU A 25 14.88 -10.24 17.58
N GLY A 26 15.54 -9.37 18.33
CA GLY A 26 15.43 -7.93 18.11
C GLY A 26 15.91 -7.49 16.72
N VAL A 27 17.07 -8.02 16.30
CA VAL A 27 17.64 -7.75 14.98
C VAL A 27 16.76 -8.35 13.86
N ALA A 28 16.27 -9.57 14.04
CA ALA A 28 15.39 -10.22 13.07
C ALA A 28 14.11 -9.43 12.86
N PHE A 29 13.46 -9.00 13.95
CA PHE A 29 12.23 -8.22 13.86
C PHE A 29 12.44 -6.88 13.15
N MET A 30 13.53 -6.17 13.48
CA MET A 30 13.89 -4.91 12.84
C MET A 30 14.24 -5.11 11.36
N SER A 31 15.00 -6.16 11.02
CA SER A 31 15.37 -6.50 9.65
C SER A 31 14.15 -6.85 8.82
N THR A 32 13.24 -7.68 9.35
CA THR A 32 11.95 -8.02 8.70
C THR A 32 11.15 -6.77 8.39
N SER A 33 11.02 -5.86 9.36
CA SER A 33 10.30 -4.59 9.18
C SER A 33 10.88 -3.77 8.03
N PHE A 34 12.19 -3.55 8.02
CA PHE A 34 12.83 -2.75 6.96
C PHE A 34 12.74 -3.42 5.58
N VAL A 35 13.01 -4.73 5.50
CA VAL A 35 12.97 -5.45 4.23
C VAL A 35 11.56 -5.46 3.64
N LEU A 36 10.54 -5.72 4.48
CA LEU A 36 9.15 -5.71 4.04
C LEU A 36 8.68 -4.32 3.61
N THR A 37 8.95 -3.29 4.43
CA THR A 37 8.57 -1.90 4.11
C THR A 37 9.26 -1.41 2.85
N ASP A 38 10.55 -1.76 2.65
CA ASP A 38 11.28 -1.40 1.44
C ASP A 38 10.71 -2.08 0.20
N LYS A 39 10.23 -3.33 0.34
CA LYS A 39 9.57 -4.05 -0.76
C LYS A 39 8.20 -3.46 -1.08
N LEU A 40 7.37 -3.23 -0.08
CA LEU A 40 6.05 -2.61 -0.27
C LEU A 40 6.19 -1.25 -0.96
N ARG A 41 7.15 -0.42 -0.52
CA ARG A 41 7.39 0.90 -1.12
C ARG A 41 7.82 0.78 -2.58
N SER A 42 8.79 -0.10 -2.90
CA SER A 42 9.24 -0.26 -4.29
C SER A 42 8.15 -0.83 -5.19
N SER A 43 7.34 -1.77 -4.69
CA SER A 43 6.22 -2.32 -5.45
C SER A 43 5.14 -1.27 -5.69
N PHE A 44 4.86 -0.40 -4.71
CA PHE A 44 3.89 0.66 -4.86
C PHE A 44 4.38 1.80 -5.79
N ASP A 45 5.69 2.11 -5.78
CA ASP A 45 6.27 3.07 -6.70
C ASP A 45 6.12 2.63 -8.17
N GLU A 46 6.34 1.35 -8.45
CA GLU A 46 6.11 0.77 -9.78
C GLU A 46 4.63 0.79 -10.14
N LEU A 47 3.79 0.44 -9.17
CA LEU A 47 2.34 0.38 -9.29
C LEU A 47 1.70 1.73 -9.59
N SER A 48 2.08 2.79 -8.89
CA SER A 48 1.50 4.13 -9.05
C SER A 48 1.63 4.64 -10.49
N VAL A 49 2.76 4.33 -11.15
CA VAL A 49 2.98 4.69 -12.55
C VAL A 49 2.05 3.88 -13.47
N ASP A 50 1.88 2.59 -13.19
CA ASP A 50 1.02 1.70 -13.98
C ASP A 50 -0.48 2.02 -13.83
N ILE A 51 -0.91 2.40 -12.60
CA ILE A 51 -2.31 2.78 -12.33
C ILE A 51 -2.70 4.06 -13.08
N ILE A 52 -1.82 5.06 -13.13
CA ILE A 52 -2.11 6.31 -13.81
C ILE A 52 -2.07 6.13 -15.33
N GLY A 53 -1.20 5.25 -15.84
CA GLY A 53 -1.14 4.91 -17.26
C GLY A 53 -0.84 6.11 -18.15
N ASP A 54 -1.64 6.29 -19.20
CA ASP A 54 -1.49 7.37 -20.20
C ASP A 54 -2.30 8.63 -19.86
N VAL A 55 -2.64 8.83 -18.59
CA VAL A 55 -3.25 10.07 -18.11
C VAL A 55 -2.18 11.16 -18.03
N ASP A 56 -2.41 12.31 -18.67
CA ASP A 56 -1.55 13.49 -18.59
C ASP A 56 -2.04 14.46 -17.53
N PHE A 57 -3.36 14.65 -17.43
CA PHE A 57 -4.00 15.49 -16.44
C PHE A 57 -5.21 14.81 -15.81
N ASN A 58 -5.49 15.21 -14.58
CA ASN A 58 -6.71 14.87 -13.86
C ASN A 58 -7.46 16.15 -13.50
N VAL A 59 -8.73 16.21 -13.86
CA VAL A 59 -9.64 17.30 -13.51
C VAL A 59 -10.52 16.85 -12.37
N ARG A 60 -10.48 17.56 -11.26
CA ARG A 60 -11.14 17.14 -10.02
C ARG A 60 -11.51 18.32 -9.13
N ALA A 61 -12.34 18.07 -8.13
CA ALA A 61 -12.55 19.03 -7.07
C ALA A 61 -11.29 19.15 -6.19
N SER A 62 -10.89 20.38 -5.83
CA SER A 62 -9.79 20.61 -4.91
C SER A 62 -10.15 20.15 -3.49
N ILE A 63 -9.13 19.86 -2.68
CA ILE A 63 -9.33 19.47 -1.30
C ILE A 63 -9.74 20.68 -0.47
N GLN A 64 -10.91 20.59 0.16
CA GLN A 64 -11.30 21.49 1.23
C GLN A 64 -10.99 20.78 2.57
N ASP A 65 -10.39 21.47 3.51
CA ASP A 65 -10.10 20.98 4.87
C ASP A 65 -9.07 19.83 5.02
N GLY A 66 -8.22 19.55 4.02
CA GLY A 66 -7.07 18.66 4.16
C GLY A 66 -7.38 17.15 4.15
N GLU A 67 -8.62 16.75 3.92
CA GLU A 67 -9.02 15.32 3.79
C GLU A 67 -8.99 14.86 2.33
N ARG A 68 -7.87 14.28 1.90
CA ARG A 68 -7.68 13.80 0.52
C ARG A 68 -8.66 12.72 0.07
N PHE A 69 -9.21 11.94 0.99
CA PHE A 69 -10.13 10.84 0.69
C PHE A 69 -11.59 11.27 0.54
N ASN A 70 -11.94 12.53 0.85
CA ASN A 70 -13.29 13.08 0.75
C ASN A 70 -13.37 14.20 -0.28
N ARG A 71 -12.88 13.94 -1.50
CA ARG A 71 -13.11 14.88 -2.60
C ARG A 71 -14.58 14.84 -2.99
N LEU A 72 -15.14 16.00 -3.26
CA LEU A 72 -16.49 16.06 -3.84
C LEU A 72 -16.45 15.55 -5.28
N PRO A 73 -17.49 14.84 -5.73
CA PRO A 73 -17.60 14.47 -7.13
C PRO A 73 -17.75 15.73 -8.01
N VAL A 74 -17.37 15.61 -9.26
CA VAL A 74 -17.48 16.68 -10.25
C VAL A 74 -18.71 16.46 -11.14
N PRO A 75 -19.39 17.53 -11.58
CA PRO A 75 -20.54 17.41 -12.48
C PRO A 75 -20.19 16.70 -13.80
N GLU A 76 -21.10 15.89 -14.31
CA GLU A 76 -20.89 15.15 -15.58
C GLU A 76 -20.74 16.10 -16.80
N GLU A 77 -21.34 17.28 -16.74
CA GLU A 77 -21.24 18.30 -17.78
C GLU A 77 -19.79 18.77 -18.02
N LEU A 78 -18.92 18.60 -17.04
CA LEU A 78 -17.51 18.91 -17.19
C LEU A 78 -16.81 18.04 -18.24
N LEU A 79 -17.33 16.85 -18.52
CA LEU A 79 -16.81 15.99 -19.58
C LEU A 79 -16.88 16.70 -20.93
N GLU A 80 -18.02 17.32 -21.28
CA GLU A 80 -18.17 18.10 -22.50
C GLU A 80 -17.30 19.36 -22.49
N VAL A 81 -17.30 20.09 -21.38
CA VAL A 81 -16.52 21.33 -21.20
C VAL A 81 -15.02 21.11 -21.45
N VAL A 82 -14.47 19.95 -21.04
CA VAL A 82 -13.06 19.61 -21.21
C VAL A 82 -12.78 18.96 -22.57
N THR A 83 -13.77 18.28 -23.15
CA THR A 83 -13.65 17.62 -24.48
C THR A 83 -13.73 18.63 -25.60
N ASP A 84 -14.62 19.64 -25.51
CA ASP A 84 -14.93 20.54 -26.60
C ASP A 84 -13.90 21.66 -26.77
N ASP A 85 -13.36 21.75 -28.02
CA ASP A 85 -12.54 22.87 -28.52
C ASP A 85 -11.33 23.27 -27.67
N ILE A 86 -10.71 22.34 -26.93
CA ILE A 86 -9.41 22.60 -26.27
C ILE A 86 -8.29 22.05 -27.15
N PRO A 87 -7.49 22.91 -27.81
CA PRO A 87 -6.41 22.45 -28.66
C PRO A 87 -5.38 21.65 -27.87
N GLY A 88 -5.10 20.42 -28.32
CA GLY A 88 -4.12 19.55 -27.71
C GLY A 88 -4.68 18.52 -26.75
N VAL A 89 -5.97 18.54 -26.43
CA VAL A 89 -6.65 17.42 -25.78
C VAL A 89 -6.88 16.32 -26.81
N ASP A 90 -6.53 15.09 -26.49
CA ASP A 90 -6.68 13.91 -27.34
C ASP A 90 -7.90 13.07 -26.91
N ALA A 91 -8.03 12.81 -25.63
CA ALA A 91 -9.14 12.07 -25.05
C ALA A 91 -9.46 12.56 -23.64
N VAL A 92 -10.74 12.44 -23.26
CA VAL A 92 -11.21 12.70 -21.89
C VAL A 92 -12.10 11.54 -21.46
N SER A 93 -11.95 11.07 -20.23
CA SER A 93 -12.85 10.05 -19.66
C SER A 93 -13.22 10.40 -18.23
N GLY A 94 -14.52 10.34 -17.89
CA GLY A 94 -15.01 10.48 -16.53
C GLY A 94 -14.81 9.19 -15.75
N GLN A 95 -14.37 9.26 -14.51
CA GLN A 95 -14.10 8.09 -13.69
C GLN A 95 -15.06 7.99 -12.52
N ILE A 96 -15.60 6.80 -12.32
CA ILE A 96 -16.39 6.42 -11.15
C ILE A 96 -15.69 5.24 -10.49
N MET A 97 -15.42 5.34 -9.19
CA MET A 97 -14.83 4.26 -8.40
C MET A 97 -15.49 4.14 -7.04
N ALA A 98 -16.49 3.30 -6.95
CA ALA A 98 -17.20 3.02 -5.71
C ALA A 98 -16.55 1.87 -4.93
N TRP A 99 -16.41 2.08 -3.61
CA TRP A 99 -15.88 1.06 -2.68
C TRP A 99 -16.95 0.04 -2.28
N ASN A 100 -16.51 -1.15 -1.89
CA ASN A 100 -17.36 -2.23 -1.39
C ASN A 100 -18.43 -2.71 -2.39
N VAL A 101 -18.07 -2.74 -3.67
CA VAL A 101 -18.91 -3.35 -4.70
C VAL A 101 -18.52 -4.82 -4.84
N ILE A 102 -19.44 -5.70 -4.41
CA ILE A 102 -19.14 -7.11 -4.15
C ILE A 102 -19.98 -8.01 -5.05
N PRO A 103 -19.41 -8.60 -6.10
CA PRO A 103 -20.04 -9.73 -6.79
C PRO A 103 -20.11 -10.93 -5.83
N ILE A 104 -21.27 -11.56 -5.71
CA ILE A 104 -21.54 -12.66 -4.77
C ILE A 104 -21.64 -13.96 -5.58
N VAL A 105 -20.72 -14.88 -5.32
CA VAL A 105 -20.77 -16.25 -5.82
C VAL A 105 -21.45 -17.13 -4.77
N THR A 106 -22.22 -18.12 -5.18
CA THR A 106 -22.78 -19.13 -4.27
C THR A 106 -21.92 -20.39 -4.30
N ASP A 107 -21.75 -21.02 -3.16
CA ASP A 107 -21.16 -22.35 -3.08
C ASP A 107 -22.13 -23.45 -3.59
N ASP A 108 -21.66 -24.70 -3.67
CA ASP A 108 -22.46 -25.85 -4.10
C ASP A 108 -23.70 -26.12 -3.20
N GLU A 109 -23.71 -25.55 -2.00
CA GLU A 109 -24.80 -25.63 -1.03
C GLU A 109 -25.77 -24.45 -1.13
N GLY A 110 -25.49 -23.48 -2.03
CA GLY A 110 -26.28 -22.26 -2.25
C GLY A 110 -26.02 -21.15 -1.24
N ASN A 111 -24.97 -21.24 -0.40
CA ASN A 111 -24.61 -20.18 0.52
C ASN A 111 -23.80 -19.11 -0.21
N PRO A 112 -24.02 -17.82 0.08
CA PRO A 112 -23.22 -16.76 -0.51
C PRO A 112 -21.77 -16.85 -0.07
N LYS A 113 -20.87 -17.00 -1.03
CA LYS A 113 -19.42 -16.89 -0.87
C LYS A 113 -19.03 -15.49 -1.31
N ALA A 114 -18.63 -14.65 -0.38
CA ALA A 114 -18.15 -13.33 -0.74
C ALA A 114 -16.86 -13.45 -1.58
N THR A 115 -16.80 -12.75 -2.70
CA THR A 115 -15.61 -12.64 -3.55
C THR A 115 -14.54 -11.73 -2.92
N SER A 116 -14.69 -11.44 -1.63
CA SER A 116 -13.72 -10.74 -0.85
C SER A 116 -12.49 -11.63 -0.66
N THR A 117 -11.42 -11.29 -1.31
CA THR A 117 -10.10 -11.83 -1.03
C THR A 117 -9.62 -11.30 0.32
N ARG A 118 -10.19 -11.80 1.41
CA ARG A 118 -9.67 -11.72 2.81
C ARG A 118 -8.98 -10.41 3.22
N GLY A 119 -9.46 -9.25 2.71
CA GLY A 119 -8.93 -7.93 3.07
C GLY A 119 -8.47 -7.07 1.90
N ALA A 120 -8.48 -7.58 0.67
CA ALA A 120 -8.26 -6.75 -0.51
C ALA A 120 -9.50 -5.88 -0.81
N PRO A 121 -9.33 -4.67 -1.33
CA PRO A 121 -10.43 -3.79 -1.66
C PRO A 121 -11.26 -4.32 -2.82
N GLN A 122 -12.53 -3.94 -2.85
CA GLN A 122 -13.47 -4.32 -3.89
C GLN A 122 -14.06 -3.05 -4.47
N PHE A 123 -13.91 -2.87 -5.78
CA PHE A 123 -14.33 -1.67 -6.47
C PHE A 123 -15.36 -1.98 -7.55
N GLY A 124 -16.38 -1.12 -7.62
CA GLY A 124 -17.21 -0.95 -8.79
C GLY A 124 -16.72 0.25 -9.58
N MET A 125 -16.58 0.06 -10.89
CA MET A 125 -16.06 1.09 -11.79
C MET A 125 -16.97 1.22 -13.00
N ASN A 126 -16.90 2.34 -13.68
CA ASN A 126 -17.52 2.48 -14.99
C ASN A 126 -16.62 1.91 -16.09
N TYR A 127 -17.23 1.38 -17.13
CA TYR A 127 -16.57 0.94 -18.34
C TYR A 127 -16.83 1.96 -19.46
N PHE A 128 -15.78 2.60 -19.92
CA PHE A 128 -15.82 3.46 -21.09
C PHE A 128 -15.54 2.67 -22.36
N THR A 129 -16.42 2.78 -23.34
CA THR A 129 -16.17 2.26 -24.68
C THR A 129 -15.37 3.31 -25.46
N ASP A 130 -14.31 2.89 -26.12
CA ASP A 130 -13.49 3.74 -27.00
C ASP A 130 -12.82 4.96 -26.32
N SER A 131 -12.37 4.80 -25.09
CA SER A 131 -11.62 5.85 -24.37
C SER A 131 -10.18 6.06 -24.89
N GLY A 132 -9.81 5.43 -26.01
CA GLY A 132 -8.50 5.61 -26.64
C GLY A 132 -7.34 5.29 -25.70
N PRO A 133 -6.38 6.23 -25.49
CA PRO A 133 -5.26 6.02 -24.60
C PRO A 133 -5.67 5.89 -23.12
N LEU A 134 -6.88 6.35 -22.75
CA LEU A 134 -7.40 6.28 -21.39
C LEU A 134 -8.16 4.98 -21.09
N GLN A 135 -8.09 3.98 -21.98
CA GLN A 135 -8.75 2.68 -21.78
C GLN A 135 -8.19 1.96 -20.55
N GLU A 136 -9.06 1.63 -19.59
CA GLU A 136 -8.68 0.96 -18.36
C GLU A 136 -8.88 -0.55 -18.38
N PHE A 137 -9.97 -1.00 -18.96
CA PHE A 137 -10.34 -2.41 -19.06
C PHE A 137 -10.14 -2.93 -20.48
N PHE A 138 -9.32 -3.96 -20.62
CA PHE A 138 -9.07 -4.64 -21.89
C PHE A 138 -9.73 -6.01 -21.85
N ILE A 139 -10.77 -6.20 -22.65
CA ILE A 139 -11.53 -7.46 -22.70
C ILE A 139 -10.59 -8.61 -23.06
N TYR A 140 -10.48 -9.58 -22.17
CA TYR A 140 -9.72 -10.82 -22.35
C TYR A 140 -10.59 -11.92 -22.96
N GLU A 141 -11.84 -12.04 -22.49
CA GLU A 141 -12.82 -13.01 -22.95
C GLU A 141 -14.24 -12.40 -22.86
N GLY A 142 -15.13 -12.78 -23.77
CA GLY A 142 -16.49 -12.26 -23.83
C GLY A 142 -16.58 -10.89 -24.52
N ARG A 143 -17.44 -10.01 -24.02
CA ARG A 143 -17.71 -8.69 -24.56
C ARG A 143 -17.85 -7.62 -23.47
N PRO A 144 -17.77 -6.32 -23.81
CA PRO A 144 -18.14 -5.24 -22.91
C PRO A 144 -19.58 -5.32 -22.40
N PRO A 145 -19.86 -4.72 -21.22
CA PRO A 145 -21.23 -4.58 -20.73
C PRO A 145 -22.00 -3.54 -21.56
N GLU A 146 -23.29 -3.78 -21.77
CA GLU A 146 -24.19 -2.89 -22.48
C GLU A 146 -25.33 -2.43 -21.58
N TRP A 147 -25.97 -1.33 -21.94
CA TRP A 147 -27.15 -0.84 -21.23
C TRP A 147 -28.35 -1.77 -21.47
N THR A 148 -28.91 -2.31 -20.40
CA THR A 148 -30.05 -3.23 -20.45
C THR A 148 -31.35 -2.61 -19.94
N GLY A 149 -31.29 -1.45 -19.32
CA GLY A 149 -32.41 -0.76 -18.70
C GLY A 149 -32.06 -0.14 -17.35
N ASP A 150 -33.03 0.55 -16.75
CA ASP A 150 -32.81 1.23 -15.46
C ASP A 150 -32.64 0.22 -14.34
N ILE A 151 -31.42 0.04 -13.89
CA ILE A 151 -31.03 -0.88 -12.81
C ILE A 151 -31.53 -0.43 -11.41
N GLY A 152 -32.05 0.78 -11.30
CA GLY A 152 -32.81 1.24 -10.13
C GLY A 152 -34.06 0.39 -9.90
N ASP A 153 -34.69 -0.10 -10.98
CA ASP A 153 -35.71 -1.15 -10.89
C ASP A 153 -35.07 -2.52 -10.62
N SER A 154 -35.35 -3.09 -9.47
CA SER A 154 -34.81 -4.39 -9.05
C SER A 154 -35.23 -5.59 -9.92
N SER A 155 -36.16 -5.41 -10.85
CA SER A 155 -36.56 -6.42 -11.84
C SER A 155 -35.65 -6.44 -13.07
N VAL A 156 -34.86 -5.39 -13.30
CA VAL A 156 -33.90 -5.31 -14.39
C VAL A 156 -32.63 -6.07 -14.02
N VAL A 157 -32.16 -6.91 -14.96
CA VAL A 157 -30.86 -7.57 -14.87
C VAL A 157 -29.87 -6.78 -15.70
N GLY A 158 -28.87 -6.20 -15.04
CA GLY A 158 -27.81 -5.44 -15.66
C GLY A 158 -26.74 -6.32 -16.28
N GLU A 159 -25.71 -5.71 -16.85
CA GLU A 159 -24.52 -6.38 -17.34
C GLU A 159 -23.26 -5.83 -16.65
N PHE A 160 -22.28 -6.70 -16.46
CA PHE A 160 -20.99 -6.32 -15.89
C PHE A 160 -19.86 -7.17 -16.44
N ILE A 161 -18.65 -6.67 -16.26
CA ILE A 161 -17.42 -7.43 -16.45
C ILE A 161 -16.66 -7.48 -15.12
N VAL A 162 -15.79 -8.47 -15.00
CA VAL A 162 -14.92 -8.63 -13.82
C VAL A 162 -13.47 -8.76 -14.26
N ASP A 163 -12.54 -8.39 -13.41
CA ASP A 163 -11.13 -8.60 -13.70
C ASP A 163 -10.76 -10.09 -13.74
N LYS A 164 -9.77 -10.42 -14.57
CA LYS A 164 -9.37 -11.80 -14.87
C LYS A 164 -8.99 -12.59 -13.62
N LYS A 165 -8.27 -11.97 -12.67
CA LYS A 165 -7.83 -12.67 -11.47
C LYS A 165 -9.01 -13.02 -10.56
N THR A 166 -9.94 -12.09 -10.39
CA THR A 166 -11.18 -12.34 -9.65
C THR A 166 -12.00 -13.45 -10.32
N ALA A 167 -12.10 -13.45 -11.66
CA ALA A 167 -12.78 -14.51 -12.37
C ALA A 167 -12.16 -15.89 -12.13
N GLU A 168 -10.84 -15.99 -12.19
CA GLU A 168 -10.09 -17.24 -11.93
C GLU A 168 -10.15 -17.69 -10.47
N ASP A 169 -10.06 -16.77 -9.50
CA ASP A 169 -10.02 -17.10 -8.07
C ASP A 169 -11.39 -17.57 -7.53
N PHE A 170 -12.48 -17.18 -8.20
CA PHE A 170 -13.85 -17.45 -7.75
C PHE A 170 -14.72 -18.20 -8.77
N ASP A 171 -14.11 -18.74 -9.82
CA ASP A 171 -14.77 -19.55 -10.85
C ASP A 171 -15.98 -18.84 -11.49
N PHE A 172 -15.82 -17.58 -11.92
CA PHE A 172 -16.86 -16.85 -12.62
C PHE A 172 -17.03 -17.37 -14.06
N GLU A 173 -18.29 -17.56 -14.48
CA GLU A 173 -18.64 -18.03 -15.83
C GLU A 173 -19.39 -16.95 -16.62
N ILE A 174 -18.95 -16.69 -17.86
CA ILE A 174 -19.61 -15.73 -18.76
C ILE A 174 -21.00 -16.24 -19.14
N GLY A 175 -21.99 -15.34 -19.07
CA GLY A 175 -23.39 -15.64 -19.34
C GLY A 175 -24.22 -15.97 -18.10
N GLU A 176 -23.58 -16.29 -16.98
CA GLU A 176 -24.27 -16.52 -15.71
C GLU A 176 -24.68 -15.19 -15.04
N VAL A 177 -25.74 -15.29 -14.21
CA VAL A 177 -26.29 -14.14 -13.47
C VAL A 177 -25.81 -14.17 -12.03
N TYR A 178 -25.14 -13.10 -11.65
CA TYR A 178 -24.61 -12.94 -10.29
C TYR A 178 -25.34 -11.81 -9.55
N LYS A 179 -25.46 -11.98 -8.24
CA LYS A 179 -25.88 -10.90 -7.36
C LYS A 179 -24.68 -10.02 -7.05
N VAL A 180 -24.79 -8.71 -7.29
CA VAL A 180 -23.76 -7.74 -6.91
C VAL A 180 -24.32 -6.84 -5.83
N SER A 181 -23.59 -6.71 -4.74
CA SER A 181 -23.87 -5.74 -3.66
C SER A 181 -23.18 -4.43 -3.98
N GLY A 182 -23.89 -3.32 -3.91
CA GLY A 182 -23.35 -1.98 -4.18
C GLY A 182 -24.09 -0.90 -3.37
N PRO A 183 -23.81 0.39 -3.62
CA PRO A 183 -24.39 1.52 -2.88
C PRO A 183 -25.91 1.53 -2.84
N ILE A 184 -26.59 1.27 -3.96
CA ILE A 184 -28.07 1.22 -3.99
C ILE A 184 -28.65 -0.15 -3.57
N GLY A 185 -27.81 -1.01 -2.95
CA GLY A 185 -28.17 -2.35 -2.50
C GLY A 185 -27.84 -3.45 -3.50
N ASN A 186 -28.45 -4.62 -3.30
CA ASN A 186 -28.17 -5.78 -4.13
C ASN A 186 -28.95 -5.71 -5.46
N ARG A 187 -28.27 -5.97 -6.57
CA ARG A 187 -28.87 -6.09 -7.91
C ARG A 187 -28.35 -7.34 -8.60
N LEU A 188 -29.05 -7.78 -9.63
CA LEU A 188 -28.67 -8.91 -10.48
C LEU A 188 -27.97 -8.40 -11.73
N PHE A 189 -26.85 -9.05 -12.07
CA PHE A 189 -26.07 -8.72 -13.26
C PHE A 189 -25.63 -9.99 -13.97
N THR A 190 -25.72 -9.97 -15.29
CA THR A 190 -25.13 -11.01 -16.15
C THR A 190 -23.66 -10.69 -16.37
N LEU A 191 -22.78 -11.64 -16.14
CA LEU A 191 -21.36 -11.50 -16.49
C LEU A 191 -21.20 -11.63 -18.00
N THR A 192 -20.77 -10.56 -18.67
CA THR A 192 -20.65 -10.53 -20.15
C THR A 192 -19.20 -10.66 -20.62
N GLY A 193 -18.24 -10.36 -19.75
CA GLY A 193 -16.84 -10.45 -20.11
C GLY A 193 -15.90 -10.49 -18.92
N ILE A 194 -14.71 -10.98 -19.20
CA ILE A 194 -13.57 -10.97 -18.29
C ILE A 194 -12.52 -10.04 -18.89
N ALA A 195 -11.93 -9.16 -18.07
CA ALA A 195 -11.01 -8.15 -18.56
C ALA A 195 -9.68 -8.15 -17.79
N ASN A 196 -8.64 -7.75 -18.48
CA ASN A 196 -7.42 -7.28 -17.82
C ASN A 196 -7.57 -5.79 -17.49
N TRP A 197 -7.09 -5.37 -16.33
CA TRP A 197 -7.09 -3.97 -15.93
C TRP A 197 -5.74 -3.31 -16.21
N ARG A 198 -5.76 -2.13 -16.81
CA ARG A 198 -4.58 -1.28 -17.13
C ARG A 198 -3.55 -1.88 -18.09
N SER A 199 -3.76 -3.06 -18.65
CA SER A 199 -2.88 -3.63 -19.66
C SER A 199 -3.60 -4.69 -20.49
N PRO A 200 -3.41 -4.75 -21.81
CA PRO A 200 -4.04 -5.77 -22.65
C PRO A 200 -3.48 -7.18 -22.44
N THR A 201 -2.29 -7.31 -21.87
CA THR A 201 -1.57 -8.59 -21.74
C THR A 201 -1.48 -9.12 -20.31
N GLU A 202 -1.63 -8.26 -19.31
CA GLU A 202 -1.45 -8.59 -17.91
C GLU A 202 -2.52 -7.89 -17.07
N ASN A 203 -3.10 -8.60 -16.11
CA ASN A 203 -4.06 -8.00 -15.18
C ASN A 203 -3.31 -7.35 -14.00
N LYS A 204 -3.41 -6.03 -13.89
CA LYS A 204 -2.73 -5.22 -12.86
C LYS A 204 -3.64 -4.84 -11.69
N ASN A 205 -4.59 -5.72 -11.32
CA ASN A 205 -5.59 -5.46 -10.26
C ASN A 205 -5.05 -5.44 -8.83
N PHE A 206 -3.79 -5.83 -8.61
CA PHE A 206 -3.10 -5.84 -7.29
C PHE A 206 -3.81 -6.61 -6.19
N GLY A 207 -4.59 -7.62 -6.56
CA GLY A 207 -5.39 -8.42 -5.64
C GLY A 207 -6.75 -7.80 -5.30
N ALA A 208 -7.07 -6.60 -5.80
CA ALA A 208 -8.40 -6.04 -5.69
C ALA A 208 -9.40 -6.83 -6.54
N THR A 209 -10.66 -6.84 -6.14
CA THR A 209 -11.76 -7.26 -7.00
C THR A 209 -12.27 -6.04 -7.76
N LEU A 210 -12.25 -6.09 -9.09
CA LEU A 210 -12.73 -5.01 -9.94
C LEU A 210 -13.94 -5.49 -10.73
N ALA A 211 -15.09 -4.87 -10.49
CA ALA A 211 -16.30 -5.06 -11.28
C ALA A 211 -16.59 -3.78 -12.07
N ALA A 212 -16.72 -3.87 -13.39
CA ALA A 212 -17.02 -2.70 -14.19
C ALA A 212 -18.36 -2.83 -14.91
N PHE A 213 -19.08 -1.73 -14.97
CA PHE A 213 -20.43 -1.63 -15.49
C PHE A 213 -20.47 -0.64 -16.66
N GLU A 214 -21.43 -0.79 -17.55
CA GLU A 214 -21.71 0.23 -18.56
C GLU A 214 -21.97 1.58 -17.90
N GLU A 215 -21.66 2.67 -18.55
CA GLU A 215 -21.59 4.02 -18.01
C GLU A 215 -22.88 4.46 -17.31
N ARG A 216 -24.05 4.34 -17.95
CA ARG A 216 -25.34 4.69 -17.34
C ARG A 216 -25.68 3.79 -16.15
N THR A 217 -25.36 2.51 -16.29
CA THR A 217 -25.53 1.53 -15.21
C THR A 217 -24.68 1.90 -14.00
N SER A 218 -23.43 2.34 -14.22
CA SER A 218 -22.53 2.77 -13.15
C SER A 218 -23.05 4.02 -12.45
N HIS A 219 -23.51 5.04 -13.15
CA HIS A 219 -24.08 6.23 -12.55
C HIS A 219 -25.23 5.89 -11.59
N ILE A 220 -26.13 4.98 -11.99
CA ILE A 220 -27.28 4.59 -11.15
C ILE A 220 -26.83 3.63 -10.04
N PHE A 221 -26.11 2.54 -10.37
CA PHE A 221 -25.81 1.47 -9.42
C PHE A 221 -24.77 1.89 -8.37
N LEU A 222 -23.83 2.72 -8.75
CA LEU A 222 -22.75 3.17 -7.87
C LEU A 222 -23.09 4.49 -7.15
N ASP A 223 -24.31 5.04 -7.35
CA ASP A 223 -24.81 6.28 -6.72
C ASP A 223 -24.02 7.53 -7.13
N TYR A 224 -23.77 7.66 -8.44
CA TYR A 224 -23.06 8.78 -9.06
C TYR A 224 -23.90 9.52 -10.10
N GLU A 225 -25.23 9.57 -9.94
CA GLU A 225 -26.10 10.24 -10.90
C GLU A 225 -25.66 11.68 -11.15
N GLY A 226 -25.35 11.98 -12.43
CA GLY A 226 -24.93 13.31 -12.88
C GLY A 226 -23.53 13.75 -12.43
N THR A 227 -22.69 12.81 -11.93
CA THR A 227 -21.37 13.15 -11.43
C THR A 227 -20.32 12.10 -11.76
N TYR A 228 -19.03 12.49 -11.69
CA TYR A 228 -17.86 11.62 -11.69
C TYR A 228 -17.00 11.90 -10.46
N ASP A 229 -16.15 10.97 -10.06
CA ASP A 229 -15.11 11.24 -9.07
C ASP A 229 -14.11 12.28 -9.59
N TYR A 230 -13.71 12.11 -10.86
CA TYR A 230 -12.79 12.99 -11.57
C TYR A 230 -12.80 12.68 -13.07
N LEU A 231 -12.18 13.57 -13.86
CA LEU A 231 -11.96 13.32 -15.29
C LEU A 231 -10.47 13.08 -15.54
N ASN A 232 -10.15 12.06 -16.31
CA ASN A 232 -8.82 11.82 -16.86
C ASN A 232 -8.72 12.47 -18.24
N VAL A 233 -7.59 13.08 -18.52
CA VAL A 233 -7.30 13.75 -19.80
C VAL A 233 -6.00 13.23 -20.36
N ALA A 234 -6.01 12.82 -21.63
CA ALA A 234 -4.83 12.54 -22.43
C ALA A 234 -4.55 13.70 -23.39
N VAL A 235 -3.30 14.00 -23.60
CA VAL A 235 -2.83 15.11 -24.45
C VAL A 235 -2.25 14.57 -25.74
N SER A 236 -2.58 15.21 -26.87
CA SER A 236 -2.06 14.84 -28.18
C SER A 236 -0.53 14.91 -28.22
N PRO A 237 0.15 13.94 -28.83
CA PRO A 237 1.60 13.91 -28.89
C PRO A 237 2.20 15.21 -29.50
N GLY A 238 3.14 15.81 -28.77
CA GLY A 238 3.82 17.05 -29.19
C GLY A 238 3.12 18.34 -28.79
N SER A 239 1.98 18.29 -28.12
CA SER A 239 1.33 19.47 -27.55
C SER A 239 2.10 19.99 -26.33
N ASP A 240 1.98 21.28 -26.07
CA ASP A 240 2.56 21.94 -24.91
C ASP A 240 1.65 21.70 -23.68
N HIS A 241 2.04 20.79 -22.79
CA HIS A 241 1.26 20.41 -21.62
C HIS A 241 0.90 21.60 -20.73
N GLY A 242 1.80 22.60 -20.59
CA GLY A 242 1.51 23.78 -19.78
C GLY A 242 0.40 24.65 -20.40
N LYS A 243 0.36 24.76 -21.74
CA LYS A 243 -0.71 25.50 -22.41
C LYS A 243 -2.03 24.76 -22.36
N VAL A 244 -2.02 23.42 -22.53
CA VAL A 244 -3.21 22.60 -22.44
C VAL A 244 -3.80 22.71 -21.04
N ALA A 245 -2.99 22.52 -19.99
CA ALA A 245 -3.43 22.66 -18.59
C ALA A 245 -4.04 24.04 -18.31
N ALA A 246 -3.39 25.12 -18.76
CA ALA A 246 -3.91 26.48 -18.61
C ALA A 246 -5.23 26.69 -19.34
N SER A 247 -5.39 26.09 -20.54
CA SER A 247 -6.64 26.16 -21.30
C SER A 247 -7.78 25.41 -20.62
N ILE A 248 -7.50 24.21 -20.09
CA ILE A 248 -8.46 23.45 -19.29
C ILE A 248 -8.86 24.27 -18.05
N GLN A 249 -7.89 24.76 -17.26
CA GLN A 249 -8.18 25.54 -16.05
C GLN A 249 -9.04 26.76 -16.34
N ASN A 250 -8.75 27.52 -17.40
CA ASN A 250 -9.58 28.66 -17.80
C ASN A 250 -11.02 28.26 -18.14
N ARG A 251 -11.24 27.08 -18.76
CA ARG A 251 -12.59 26.58 -19.03
C ARG A 251 -13.31 26.18 -17.75
N LEU A 252 -12.59 25.56 -16.80
CA LEU A 252 -13.13 25.21 -15.49
C LEU A 252 -13.54 26.44 -14.69
N ASP A 253 -12.73 27.49 -14.73
CA ASP A 253 -13.00 28.75 -14.04
C ASP A 253 -14.28 29.41 -14.59
N LEU A 254 -14.42 29.44 -15.92
CA LEU A 254 -15.65 29.95 -16.58
C LEU A 254 -16.88 29.09 -16.23
N PHE A 255 -16.73 27.77 -16.27
CA PHE A 255 -17.81 26.88 -15.87
C PHE A 255 -18.24 27.11 -14.41
N ALA A 256 -17.26 27.24 -13.50
CA ALA A 256 -17.55 27.53 -12.09
C ALA A 256 -18.27 28.87 -11.90
N GLU A 257 -17.90 29.92 -12.64
CA GLU A 257 -18.59 31.22 -12.59
C GLU A 257 -20.03 31.10 -13.08
N ASP A 258 -20.27 30.44 -14.22
CA ASP A 258 -21.61 30.22 -14.78
C ASP A 258 -22.46 29.34 -13.85
N PHE A 259 -21.89 28.29 -13.29
CA PHE A 259 -22.55 27.40 -12.33
C PHE A 259 -22.98 28.15 -11.06
N LEU A 260 -22.09 28.96 -10.49
CA LEU A 260 -22.39 29.79 -9.31
C LEU A 260 -23.46 30.84 -9.63
N ALA A 261 -23.43 31.42 -10.84
CA ALA A 261 -24.45 32.36 -11.29
C ALA A 261 -25.83 31.66 -11.41
N ALA A 262 -25.87 30.47 -12.00
CA ALA A 262 -27.08 29.66 -12.10
C ALA A 262 -27.62 29.26 -10.72
N MET A 263 -26.75 28.81 -9.80
CA MET A 263 -27.13 28.51 -8.42
C MET A 263 -27.69 29.74 -7.67
N SER A 264 -27.11 30.92 -7.91
CA SER A 264 -27.59 32.14 -7.26
C SER A 264 -29.03 32.52 -7.64
N ALA A 265 -29.49 32.05 -8.79
CA ALA A 265 -30.84 32.26 -9.31
C ALA A 265 -31.89 31.27 -8.76
N LEU A 266 -31.47 30.19 -8.07
CA LEU A 266 -32.35 29.18 -7.51
C LEU A 266 -33.10 29.67 -6.26
N PRO A 267 -34.30 29.09 -5.94
CA PRO A 267 -34.99 29.32 -4.68
C PRO A 267 -34.12 28.88 -3.49
N GLU A 268 -34.27 29.58 -2.34
CA GLU A 268 -33.47 29.35 -1.12
C GLU A 268 -33.51 27.90 -0.62
N GLU A 269 -34.63 27.19 -0.79
CA GLU A 269 -34.76 25.77 -0.39
C GLU A 269 -33.87 24.86 -1.25
N GLN A 270 -33.70 25.18 -2.54
CA GLN A 270 -32.82 24.43 -3.46
C GLN A 270 -31.36 24.84 -3.28
N LYS A 271 -31.06 26.10 -2.98
CA LYS A 271 -29.71 26.53 -2.63
C LYS A 271 -29.17 25.80 -1.43
N ALA A 272 -29.98 25.64 -0.37
CA ALA A 272 -29.55 24.93 0.83
C ALA A 272 -29.17 23.44 0.56
N ALA A 273 -29.85 22.80 -0.40
CA ALA A 273 -29.56 21.46 -0.80
C ALA A 273 -28.25 21.33 -1.65
N LEU A 274 -27.87 22.43 -2.32
CA LEU A 274 -26.71 22.48 -3.22
C LEU A 274 -25.56 23.33 -2.68
N ASP A 275 -25.67 23.80 -1.41
CA ASP A 275 -24.67 24.71 -0.80
C ASP A 275 -23.26 24.09 -0.75
N PHE A 276 -23.19 22.75 -0.65
CA PHE A 276 -21.92 22.03 -0.72
C PHE A 276 -21.25 22.15 -2.09
N LEU A 277 -22.00 22.33 -3.19
CA LEU A 277 -21.45 22.52 -4.53
C LEU A 277 -20.97 23.96 -4.76
N GLY A 278 -21.50 24.94 -4.02
CA GLY A 278 -21.13 26.35 -4.16
C GLY A 278 -19.70 26.68 -3.74
N ASN A 279 -19.03 25.76 -3.07
CA ASN A 279 -17.63 25.89 -2.63
C ASN A 279 -16.67 24.99 -3.40
N ILE A 280 -17.14 24.29 -4.46
CA ILE A 280 -16.25 23.43 -5.25
C ILE A 280 -15.28 24.31 -6.03
N GLN A 281 -14.00 24.17 -5.72
CA GLN A 281 -12.91 24.65 -6.57
C GLN A 281 -12.45 23.49 -7.43
N LEU A 282 -12.42 23.71 -8.75
CA LEU A 282 -11.93 22.73 -9.71
C LEU A 282 -10.47 22.96 -9.97
N GLU A 283 -9.70 21.89 -10.03
CA GLU A 283 -8.25 21.94 -10.28
C GLU A 283 -7.85 20.97 -11.39
N VAL A 284 -6.86 21.39 -12.18
CA VAL A 284 -6.15 20.55 -13.15
C VAL A 284 -4.83 20.12 -12.55
N VAL A 285 -4.65 18.82 -12.39
CA VAL A 285 -3.46 18.24 -11.76
C VAL A 285 -2.70 17.42 -12.80
N ASP A 286 -1.40 17.65 -12.90
CA ASP A 286 -0.55 16.89 -13.81
C ASP A 286 -0.22 15.48 -13.27
N LYS A 287 0.21 14.62 -14.19
CA LYS A 287 0.58 13.23 -13.91
C LYS A 287 1.61 13.08 -12.80
N ASP A 288 2.64 13.93 -12.78
CA ASP A 288 3.73 13.82 -11.82
C ASP A 288 3.21 14.13 -10.41
N THR A 289 2.36 15.14 -10.27
CA THR A 289 1.68 15.47 -9.01
C THR A 289 0.76 14.35 -8.55
N LEU A 290 -0.01 13.72 -9.45
CA LEU A 290 -0.85 12.56 -9.10
C LEU A 290 -0.02 11.40 -8.55
N ILE A 291 1.10 11.08 -9.22
CA ILE A 291 2.02 10.04 -8.76
C ILE A 291 2.60 10.39 -7.38
N GLU A 292 2.98 11.65 -7.17
CA GLU A 292 3.55 12.11 -5.91
C GLU A 292 2.53 12.06 -4.77
N GLU A 293 1.29 12.50 -5.00
CA GLU A 293 0.20 12.40 -4.02
C GLU A 293 -0.08 10.95 -3.61
N GLN A 294 -0.21 10.03 -4.58
CA GLN A 294 -0.42 8.61 -4.28
C GLN A 294 0.73 8.00 -3.49
N ARG A 295 1.97 8.37 -3.84
CA ARG A 295 3.17 7.94 -3.11
C ARG A 295 3.20 8.47 -1.69
N ASP A 296 2.80 9.72 -1.48
CA ASP A 296 2.77 10.34 -0.15
C ASP A 296 1.74 9.69 0.75
N ASP A 297 0.54 9.40 0.25
CA ASP A 297 -0.50 8.73 1.01
C ASP A 297 -0.08 7.31 1.42
N PHE A 298 0.49 6.56 0.47
CA PHE A 298 1.00 5.23 0.76
C PHE A 298 2.22 5.25 1.68
N ASN A 299 3.14 6.20 1.49
CA ASN A 299 4.27 6.40 2.38
C ASN A 299 3.83 6.75 3.80
N SER A 300 2.78 7.54 3.96
CA SER A 300 2.20 7.88 5.26
C SER A 300 1.68 6.63 5.96
N PHE A 301 0.94 5.78 5.26
CA PHE A 301 0.51 4.47 5.77
C PHE A 301 1.71 3.58 6.15
N LEU A 302 2.71 3.47 5.27
CA LEU A 302 3.93 2.69 5.55
C LEU A 302 4.73 3.25 6.72
N ASN A 303 4.76 4.56 6.91
CA ASN A 303 5.47 5.18 8.03
C ASN A 303 4.79 4.83 9.37
N VAL A 304 3.45 4.83 9.41
CA VAL A 304 2.70 4.37 10.60
C VAL A 304 2.98 2.89 10.88
N LEU A 305 2.86 2.04 9.85
CA LEU A 305 3.14 0.60 9.97
C LEU A 305 4.58 0.33 10.43
N SER A 306 5.55 1.01 9.78
CA SER A 306 6.97 0.91 10.16
C SER A 306 7.22 1.42 11.57
N GLY A 307 6.53 2.49 11.99
CA GLY A 307 6.61 3.04 13.35
C GLY A 307 6.17 2.02 14.41
N VAL A 308 5.05 1.35 14.16
CA VAL A 308 4.55 0.28 15.05
C VAL A 308 5.56 -0.89 15.12
N LEU A 309 6.02 -1.37 13.96
CA LEU A 309 7.00 -2.46 13.88
C LEU A 309 8.33 -2.08 14.55
N LEU A 310 8.77 -0.84 14.36
CA LEU A 310 9.99 -0.33 15.00
C LEU A 310 9.84 -0.22 16.51
N ALA A 311 8.67 0.17 17.02
CA ALA A 311 8.39 0.19 18.45
C ALA A 311 8.54 -1.21 19.06
N PHE A 312 8.00 -2.25 18.43
CA PHE A 312 8.22 -3.64 18.85
C PHE A 312 9.69 -4.05 18.79
N ALA A 313 10.41 -3.65 17.75
CA ALA A 313 11.84 -3.91 17.63
C ALA A 313 12.63 -3.24 18.77
N ILE A 314 12.31 -1.99 19.12
CA ILE A 314 12.93 -1.27 20.25
C ILE A 314 12.66 -2.00 21.58
N ILE A 315 11.43 -2.41 21.83
CA ILE A 315 11.07 -3.19 23.03
C ILE A 315 11.89 -4.49 23.07
N ALA A 316 11.97 -5.22 21.95
CA ALA A 316 12.76 -6.45 21.87
C ALA A 316 14.26 -6.20 22.15
N VAL A 317 14.83 -5.10 21.66
CA VAL A 317 16.21 -4.69 21.93
C VAL A 317 16.42 -4.33 23.41
N ILE A 318 15.47 -3.60 24.03
CA ILE A 318 15.54 -3.26 25.46
C ILE A 318 15.50 -4.54 26.33
N VAL A 319 14.56 -5.44 26.04
CA VAL A 319 14.48 -6.74 26.75
C VAL A 319 15.77 -7.54 26.54
N SER A 320 16.31 -7.57 25.33
CA SER A 320 17.59 -8.22 25.02
C SER A 320 18.73 -7.60 25.82
N ALA A 321 18.82 -6.26 25.87
CA ALA A 321 19.82 -5.54 26.66
C ALA A 321 19.75 -5.90 28.15
N PHE A 322 18.55 -6.04 28.69
CA PHE A 322 18.33 -6.46 30.07
C PHE A 322 18.81 -7.90 30.31
N ILE A 323 18.47 -8.83 29.41
CA ILE A 323 18.93 -10.23 29.47
C ILE A 323 20.46 -10.30 29.38
N ILE A 324 21.06 -9.51 28.48
CA ILE A 324 22.54 -9.43 28.35
C ILE A 324 23.16 -8.96 29.64
N ASN A 325 22.69 -7.82 30.17
CA ASN A 325 23.25 -7.25 31.43
C ASN A 325 23.17 -8.27 32.58
N ASN A 326 22.05 -8.96 32.73
CA ASN A 326 21.87 -9.98 33.76
C ASN A 326 22.82 -11.18 33.56
N THR A 327 22.92 -11.67 32.32
CA THR A 327 23.80 -12.79 31.95
C THR A 327 25.26 -12.44 32.18
N PHE A 328 25.70 -11.25 31.72
CA PHE A 328 27.10 -10.82 31.95
C PHE A 328 27.39 -10.63 33.44
N SER A 329 26.48 -10.10 34.24
CA SER A 329 26.64 -9.96 35.69
C SER A 329 26.89 -11.32 36.38
N ILE A 330 26.11 -12.35 35.98
CA ILE A 330 26.25 -13.71 36.51
C ILE A 330 27.57 -14.33 36.05
N VAL A 331 27.92 -14.20 34.76
CA VAL A 331 29.14 -14.80 34.19
C VAL A 331 30.38 -14.17 34.78
N LEU A 332 30.41 -12.85 34.92
CA LEU A 332 31.54 -12.14 35.55
C LEU A 332 31.67 -12.46 37.04
N GLY A 333 30.53 -12.53 37.76
CA GLY A 333 30.55 -12.95 39.18
C GLY A 333 31.15 -14.36 39.40
N GLN A 334 30.92 -15.29 38.47
CA GLN A 334 31.52 -16.63 38.51
C GLN A 334 33.01 -16.65 38.12
N ARG A 335 33.51 -15.58 37.49
CA ARG A 335 34.91 -15.45 37.00
C ARG A 335 35.76 -14.55 37.86
N VAL A 336 35.25 -14.01 38.98
CA VAL A 336 36.00 -13.10 39.86
C VAL A 336 37.33 -13.71 40.29
N ARG A 337 37.37 -15.00 40.63
CA ARG A 337 38.63 -15.71 41.00
C ARG A 337 39.61 -15.82 39.82
N GLU A 338 39.13 -16.14 38.62
CA GLU A 338 39.95 -16.23 37.40
C GLU A 338 40.53 -14.86 37.03
N LEU A 339 39.70 -13.80 37.13
CA LEU A 339 40.11 -12.43 36.86
C LEU A 339 41.08 -11.89 37.92
N ALA A 340 40.90 -12.27 39.18
CA ALA A 340 41.82 -11.94 40.26
C ALA A 340 43.19 -12.62 40.07
N LEU A 341 43.21 -13.88 39.65
CA LEU A 341 44.46 -14.60 39.31
C LEU A 341 45.19 -13.95 38.15
N LEU A 342 44.48 -13.53 37.11
CA LEU A 342 45.07 -12.81 35.96
C LEU A 342 45.69 -11.48 36.41
N ARG A 343 45.05 -10.74 37.34
CA ARG A 343 45.60 -9.53 37.93
C ARG A 343 46.83 -9.81 38.77
N ALA A 344 46.83 -10.88 39.56
CA ALA A 344 47.99 -11.30 40.34
C ALA A 344 49.19 -11.67 39.44
N LEU A 345 48.92 -12.14 38.20
CA LEU A 345 49.90 -12.41 37.17
C LEU A 345 50.32 -11.17 36.36
N GLY A 346 49.83 -9.96 36.72
CA GLY A 346 50.21 -8.69 36.11
C GLY A 346 49.26 -8.15 35.03
N ALA A 347 48.08 -8.71 34.85
CA ALA A 347 47.09 -8.15 33.90
C ALA A 347 46.51 -6.83 34.46
N THR A 348 46.47 -5.79 33.59
CA THR A 348 45.88 -4.49 33.94
C THR A 348 44.35 -4.54 33.89
N THR A 349 43.66 -3.70 34.69
CA THR A 349 42.19 -3.56 34.64
C THR A 349 41.69 -3.21 33.27
N ARG A 350 42.41 -2.41 32.46
CA ARG A 350 42.10 -2.08 31.09
C ARG A 350 42.10 -3.30 30.18
N GLN A 351 43.02 -4.25 30.39
CA GLN A 351 43.08 -5.48 29.58
C GLN A 351 41.90 -6.40 29.89
N VAL A 352 41.51 -6.52 31.14
CA VAL A 352 40.31 -7.26 31.54
C VAL A 352 39.03 -6.64 30.94
N PHE A 353 38.88 -5.32 31.10
CA PHE A 353 37.74 -4.59 30.52
C PHE A 353 37.63 -4.75 28.99
N ARG A 354 38.76 -4.56 28.27
CA ARG A 354 38.79 -4.78 26.81
C ARG A 354 38.44 -6.20 26.40
N SER A 355 38.78 -7.20 27.19
CA SER A 355 38.42 -8.60 26.93
C SER A 355 36.89 -8.81 26.99
N VAL A 356 36.23 -8.21 28.01
CA VAL A 356 34.77 -8.28 28.17
C VAL A 356 34.04 -7.55 27.01
N ILE A 357 34.52 -6.36 26.64
CA ILE A 357 33.96 -5.60 25.54
C ILE A 357 34.14 -6.36 24.23
N LEU A 358 35.30 -6.98 23.96
CA LEU A 358 35.52 -7.79 22.77
C LEU A 358 34.57 -8.97 22.70
N GLU A 359 34.28 -9.62 23.86
CA GLU A 359 33.32 -10.70 23.97
C GLU A 359 31.90 -10.21 23.58
N ALA A 360 31.49 -9.02 24.08
CA ALA A 360 30.22 -8.40 23.72
C ALA A 360 30.11 -8.05 22.22
N VAL A 361 31.19 -7.52 21.62
CA VAL A 361 31.26 -7.22 20.17
C VAL A 361 31.12 -8.49 19.34
N ILE A 362 31.83 -9.59 19.70
CA ILE A 362 31.72 -10.85 18.98
C ILE A 362 30.29 -11.39 19.02
N ILE A 363 29.65 -11.34 20.18
CA ILE A 363 28.23 -11.73 20.32
C ILE A 363 27.34 -10.84 19.44
N GLY A 364 27.54 -9.52 19.45
CA GLY A 364 26.81 -8.57 18.65
C GLY A 364 26.96 -8.84 17.14
N VAL A 365 28.17 -9.12 16.67
CA VAL A 365 28.43 -9.44 15.24
C VAL A 365 27.75 -10.75 14.84
N ILE A 366 27.85 -11.80 15.67
CA ILE A 366 27.18 -13.08 15.40
C ILE A 366 25.66 -12.88 15.38
N ALA A 367 25.12 -12.15 16.38
CA ALA A 367 23.71 -11.87 16.47
C ALA A 367 23.20 -11.03 15.28
N THR A 368 24.02 -10.09 14.78
CA THR A 368 23.69 -9.34 13.55
C THR A 368 23.55 -10.27 12.36
N GLY A 369 24.57 -11.11 12.08
CA GLY A 369 24.55 -12.01 10.93
C GLY A 369 23.38 -12.99 10.96
N VAL A 370 23.18 -13.65 12.10
CA VAL A 370 22.07 -14.60 12.28
C VAL A 370 20.72 -13.87 12.27
N GLY A 371 20.63 -12.72 12.92
CA GLY A 371 19.42 -11.91 12.99
C GLY A 371 18.98 -11.38 11.63
N LEU A 372 19.92 -10.93 10.79
CA LEU A 372 19.63 -10.53 9.40
C LEU A 372 19.12 -11.72 8.57
N GLY A 373 19.74 -12.89 8.69
CA GLY A 373 19.31 -14.09 8.01
C GLY A 373 17.91 -14.55 8.43
N VAL A 374 17.66 -14.63 9.73
CA VAL A 374 16.34 -14.98 10.28
C VAL A 374 15.31 -13.92 9.90
N GLY A 375 15.65 -12.63 9.98
CA GLY A 375 14.76 -11.54 9.59
C GLY A 375 14.37 -11.57 8.11
N TYR A 376 15.31 -11.93 7.23
CA TYR A 376 15.03 -12.12 5.81
C TYR A 376 14.10 -13.31 5.56
N LEU A 377 14.29 -14.43 6.24
CA LEU A 377 13.40 -15.59 6.16
C LEU A 377 11.99 -15.28 6.69
N LEU A 378 11.89 -14.52 7.78
CA LEU A 378 10.60 -14.05 8.29
C LEU A 378 9.92 -13.09 7.30
N ALA A 379 10.67 -12.22 6.63
CA ALA A 379 10.12 -11.35 5.59
C ALA A 379 9.58 -12.14 4.40
N LEU A 380 10.25 -13.22 3.98
CA LEU A 380 9.76 -14.15 2.96
C LEU A 380 8.45 -14.82 3.41
N GLY A 381 8.41 -15.37 4.62
CA GLY A 381 7.19 -16.00 5.15
C GLY A 381 6.03 -15.01 5.29
N LEU A 382 6.30 -13.76 5.69
CA LEU A 382 5.28 -12.73 5.79
C LEU A 382 4.78 -12.27 4.42
N ARG A 383 5.65 -12.23 3.42
CA ARG A 383 5.27 -12.00 2.03
C ARG A 383 4.29 -13.06 1.54
N GLU A 384 4.61 -14.36 1.70
CA GLU A 384 3.72 -15.47 1.31
C GLU A 384 2.39 -15.41 2.07
N LEU A 385 2.42 -15.02 3.34
CA LEU A 385 1.20 -14.83 4.14
C LEU A 385 0.35 -13.69 3.55
N LEU A 386 0.94 -12.54 3.23
CA LEU A 386 0.23 -11.41 2.61
C LEU A 386 -0.37 -11.82 1.26
N GLU A 387 0.37 -12.52 0.42
CA GLU A 387 -0.14 -13.06 -0.85
C GLU A 387 -1.30 -14.03 -0.63
N SER A 388 -1.24 -14.89 0.41
CA SER A 388 -2.31 -15.85 0.73
C SER A 388 -3.59 -15.22 1.28
N VAL A 389 -3.51 -14.00 1.85
CA VAL A 389 -4.66 -13.25 2.33
C VAL A 389 -5.17 -12.20 1.33
N GLY A 390 -4.64 -12.23 0.08
CA GLY A 390 -5.15 -11.41 -1.02
C GLY A 390 -4.51 -10.03 -1.17
N PHE A 391 -3.50 -9.69 -0.37
CA PHE A 391 -2.62 -8.58 -0.71
C PHE A 391 -1.76 -8.99 -1.91
N GLY A 392 -2.17 -8.70 -3.10
CA GLY A 392 -1.59 -9.02 -4.40
C GLY A 392 -0.15 -9.56 -4.43
N ALA A 393 0.22 -10.25 -5.49
CA ALA A 393 1.58 -10.75 -5.63
C ALA A 393 2.58 -9.59 -5.50
N LEU A 394 3.52 -9.69 -4.56
CA LEU A 394 4.65 -8.77 -4.45
C LEU A 394 5.78 -9.29 -5.35
N PRO A 395 5.79 -8.98 -6.67
CA PRO A 395 6.70 -9.60 -7.62
C PRO A 395 8.16 -9.23 -7.33
N GLY A 396 9.08 -10.12 -7.71
CA GLY A 396 10.51 -9.88 -7.58
C GLY A 396 11.11 -10.24 -6.23
N VAL A 397 12.39 -9.93 -6.07
CA VAL A 397 13.22 -10.29 -4.90
C VAL A 397 13.02 -9.26 -3.78
N LEU A 398 13.01 -9.71 -2.53
CA LEU A 398 13.01 -8.80 -1.38
C LEU A 398 14.33 -8.01 -1.29
N PRO A 399 14.31 -6.67 -1.27
CA PRO A 399 15.52 -5.87 -1.25
C PRO A 399 16.14 -5.85 0.14
N MET A 400 17.42 -6.20 0.26
CA MET A 400 18.19 -5.99 1.47
C MET A 400 19.10 -4.77 1.29
N LYS A 401 18.58 -3.57 1.61
CA LYS A 401 19.32 -2.32 1.45
C LYS A 401 20.49 -2.22 2.44
N PRO A 402 21.63 -1.59 2.07
CA PRO A 402 22.77 -1.41 2.97
C PRO A 402 22.42 -0.75 4.31
N ARG A 403 21.42 0.17 4.31
CA ARG A 403 20.94 0.81 5.55
C ARG A 403 20.46 -0.21 6.58
N THR A 404 19.75 -1.27 6.16
CA THR A 404 19.24 -2.32 7.04
C THR A 404 20.38 -3.04 7.73
N ILE A 405 21.44 -3.38 6.98
CA ILE A 405 22.63 -4.05 7.52
C ILE A 405 23.37 -3.14 8.53
N ILE A 406 23.57 -1.87 8.18
CA ILE A 406 24.27 -0.90 9.02
C ILE A 406 23.50 -0.65 10.32
N VAL A 407 22.20 -0.39 10.24
CA VAL A 407 21.36 -0.12 11.42
C VAL A 407 21.29 -1.36 12.32
N ALA A 408 21.09 -2.55 11.73
CA ALA A 408 21.10 -3.81 12.46
C ALA A 408 22.42 -4.05 13.20
N ALA A 409 23.56 -3.80 12.56
CA ALA A 409 24.88 -3.92 13.17
C ALA A 409 25.08 -2.88 14.30
N CYS A 410 24.74 -1.64 14.06
CA CYS A 410 24.86 -0.56 15.08
C CYS A 410 24.00 -0.85 16.32
N VAL A 411 22.74 -1.25 16.11
CA VAL A 411 21.81 -1.55 17.22
C VAL A 411 22.25 -2.80 17.98
N SER A 412 22.58 -3.88 17.29
CA SER A 412 22.99 -5.14 17.91
C SER A 412 24.30 -4.99 18.68
N ILE A 413 25.34 -4.46 18.04
CA ILE A 413 26.65 -4.27 18.69
C ILE A 413 26.54 -3.20 19.77
N GLY A 414 25.81 -2.11 19.52
CA GLY A 414 25.58 -1.06 20.52
C GLY A 414 24.88 -1.60 21.77
N ALA A 415 23.78 -2.34 21.59
CA ALA A 415 23.05 -2.93 22.72
C ALA A 415 23.89 -3.92 23.51
N THR A 416 24.66 -4.80 22.83
CA THR A 416 25.52 -5.79 23.52
C THR A 416 26.66 -5.11 24.29
N VAL A 417 27.33 -4.12 23.71
CA VAL A 417 28.42 -3.38 24.32
C VAL A 417 27.92 -2.54 25.49
N LEU A 418 26.86 -1.74 25.32
CA LEU A 418 26.29 -0.90 26.36
C LEU A 418 25.85 -1.73 27.56
N SER A 419 25.18 -2.86 27.33
CA SER A 419 24.73 -3.76 28.40
C SER A 419 25.86 -4.46 29.15
N SER A 420 27.04 -4.60 28.54
CA SER A 420 28.21 -5.21 29.17
C SER A 420 29.08 -4.22 29.95
N ILE A 421 28.95 -2.90 29.74
CA ILE A 421 29.78 -1.88 30.40
C ILE A 421 29.54 -1.85 31.91
N LEU A 422 28.26 -1.87 32.36
CA LEU A 422 27.95 -1.81 33.79
C LEU A 422 28.52 -3.01 34.57
N PRO A 423 28.31 -4.27 34.15
CA PRO A 423 28.94 -5.42 34.78
C PRO A 423 30.46 -5.40 34.70
N ALA A 424 31.02 -4.98 33.57
CA ALA A 424 32.49 -4.92 33.37
C ALA A 424 33.20 -3.87 34.24
N ARG A 425 32.51 -2.80 34.65
CA ARG A 425 33.05 -1.79 35.57
C ARG A 425 33.06 -2.24 37.02
N ARG A 426 32.26 -3.25 37.40
CA ARG A 426 32.15 -3.79 38.73
C ARG A 426 33.19 -4.88 39.06
N THR A 427 33.92 -5.34 38.03
CA THR A 427 35.03 -6.32 38.15
C THR A 427 36.40 -5.65 38.10
#